data_b714aa49a9411b97b104bb124246e959
#
_entry.id   b714aa49a9411b97b104bb124246e959
#
_cell.length_a   1.000
_cell.length_b   1.000
_cell.length_c   1.000
_cell.angle_alpha   90.00
_cell.angle_beta   90.00
_cell.angle_gamma   90.00
#
_symmetry.space_group_name_H-M   'P 1'
#
loop_
_entity.id
_entity.type
_entity.pdbx_description
1 polymer ?
#
loop_
_entity_poly.entity_id
_entity_poly.type
_entity_poly.pdbx_seq_one_letter_code
_entity_poly.pdbx_strand_id
1 'polypeptide(L)'
;MPHICIKGKNPLFGEIDIQGAKNSALPILSASLLCGGESVIHNCPDISDIKAARDILEFLGCSVKRHEGTLVVDSSGFNCREVPEKLMREMRSSIIFLGALAAKCGSAFLSLPGGCELGPRPIDIHIRALEKMGMTIFQKNGRLDCFCEKGLEGCDILLPFPSVGATENIMLAAVKARGKTTIINAAKEPEISDLARFLNGCGANIHIDPITGKITVYGVKKLFGCEHTVIPDRIAAATYLSAVGACGGRVKINSVCPGHLVSVLCCFRRAGCCIRADKNTVEIEVKERPQGFGRIRTGVYPAFPTDAQPALMAMATVCGGQTVFEENIFENRFTQSKALKKMGADIEVDKKVARVRGVPELIGADVDAADLRGGAALVIAGLCAAGKTRVGNVHFIKRGYENLVENLRSIGADITFEGTEKV
;
A
#
# COMPACT_ATOMS: atom_id res chain seq x y z
N MET A 1 22.96 12.18 6.82
CA MET A 1 21.78 11.56 6.17
C MET A 1 20.56 11.87 7.01
N PRO A 2 19.40 12.09 6.41
CA PRO A 2 18.17 12.37 7.16
C PRO A 2 17.77 11.14 8.01
N HIS A 3 17.30 11.40 9.24
CA HIS A 3 16.85 10.37 10.16
C HIS A 3 15.74 10.91 11.06
N ILE A 4 14.96 9.98 11.61
CA ILE A 4 13.93 10.28 12.61
C ILE A 4 14.53 10.02 13.98
N CYS A 5 14.48 11.04 14.86
CA CYS A 5 14.88 10.93 16.26
C CYS A 5 13.65 10.81 17.15
N ILE A 6 13.69 9.87 18.08
CA ILE A 6 12.56 9.53 18.96
C ILE A 6 13.08 9.41 20.38
N LYS A 7 12.42 10.08 21.32
CA LYS A 7 12.56 9.83 22.75
C LYS A 7 11.29 9.16 23.22
N GLY A 8 11.41 7.87 23.52
CA GLY A 8 10.26 7.02 23.77
C GLY A 8 9.65 7.15 25.16
N LYS A 9 8.66 6.26 25.43
CA LYS A 9 7.92 6.12 26.70
C LYS A 9 6.88 7.22 27.00
N ASN A 10 6.46 7.95 26.01
CA ASN A 10 5.32 8.86 26.16
C ASN A 10 4.03 8.14 25.74
N PRO A 11 3.00 8.10 26.61
CA PRO A 11 1.68 7.63 26.20
C PRO A 11 1.08 8.63 25.17
N LEU A 12 0.26 8.11 24.26
CA LEU A 12 -0.26 8.87 23.12
C LEU A 12 -1.72 9.26 23.36
N PHE A 13 -2.04 10.53 23.18
CA PHE A 13 -3.40 11.06 23.37
C PHE A 13 -3.75 12.09 22.30
N GLY A 14 -4.94 12.02 21.74
CA GLY A 14 -5.41 12.99 20.75
C GLY A 14 -6.19 12.37 19.60
N GLU A 15 -6.16 13.06 18.47
CA GLU A 15 -6.85 12.64 17.24
C GLU A 15 -5.90 12.72 16.05
N ILE A 16 -6.10 11.82 15.08
CA ILE A 16 -5.36 11.78 13.81
C ILE A 16 -6.35 11.60 12.68
N ASP A 17 -6.19 12.39 11.61
CA ASP A 17 -6.87 12.16 10.34
C ASP A 17 -6.04 11.25 9.44
N ILE A 18 -6.68 10.22 8.86
CA ILE A 18 -5.99 9.28 8.00
C ILE A 18 -5.92 9.79 6.57
N GLN A 19 -4.70 9.78 6.04
CA GLN A 19 -4.41 10.03 4.63
C GLN A 19 -5.12 9.07 3.68
N GLY A 20 -5.23 9.44 2.41
CA GLY A 20 -5.72 8.53 1.37
C GLY A 20 -4.82 7.31 1.15
N ALA A 21 -5.43 6.22 0.72
CA ALA A 21 -4.73 4.95 0.55
C ALA A 21 -3.77 5.00 -0.65
N LYS A 22 -2.46 4.87 -0.38
CA LYS A 22 -1.43 4.75 -1.41
C LYS A 22 -1.79 3.70 -2.46
N ASN A 23 -2.16 2.49 -2.00
CA ASN A 23 -2.43 1.36 -2.88
C ASN A 23 -3.75 1.51 -3.67
N SER A 24 -4.57 2.50 -3.37
CA SER A 24 -5.72 2.89 -4.18
C SER A 24 -5.39 4.06 -5.13
N ALA A 25 -4.67 5.06 -4.65
CA ALA A 25 -4.30 6.23 -5.46
C ALA A 25 -3.44 5.84 -6.67
N LEU A 26 -2.48 4.92 -6.52
CA LEU A 26 -1.60 4.52 -7.62
C LEU A 26 -2.33 3.90 -8.82
N PRO A 27 -3.21 2.88 -8.66
CA PRO A 27 -3.98 2.35 -9.79
C PRO A 27 -4.99 3.36 -10.35
N ILE A 28 -5.55 4.27 -9.54
CA ILE A 28 -6.44 5.35 -10.00
C ILE A 28 -5.66 6.35 -10.86
N LEU A 29 -4.45 6.74 -10.47
CA LEU A 29 -3.58 7.58 -11.29
C LEU A 29 -3.22 6.91 -12.61
N SER A 30 -2.92 5.62 -12.62
CA SER A 30 -2.72 4.88 -13.86
C SER A 30 -4.00 4.82 -14.71
N ALA A 31 -5.17 4.67 -14.08
CA ALA A 31 -6.46 4.65 -14.75
C ALA A 31 -6.84 6.00 -15.39
N SER A 32 -6.42 7.14 -14.77
CA SER A 32 -6.68 8.48 -15.32
C SER A 32 -6.06 8.68 -16.71
N LEU A 33 -5.00 7.93 -17.04
CA LEU A 33 -4.42 7.89 -18.39
C LEU A 33 -5.43 7.48 -19.46
N LEU A 34 -6.40 6.62 -19.13
CA LEU A 34 -7.42 6.09 -20.04
C LEU A 34 -8.53 7.10 -20.34
N CYS A 35 -8.70 8.09 -19.48
CA CYS A 35 -9.78 9.06 -19.56
C CYS A 35 -9.50 10.09 -20.67
N GLY A 36 -10.55 10.58 -21.30
CA GLY A 36 -10.48 11.73 -22.19
C GLY A 36 -10.77 13.00 -21.39
N GLY A 37 -9.75 13.84 -21.18
CA GLY A 37 -9.87 15.08 -20.42
C GLY A 37 -9.43 14.97 -18.96
N GLU A 38 -9.97 15.86 -18.13
CA GLU A 38 -9.53 16.10 -16.76
C GLU A 38 -10.21 15.17 -15.74
N SER A 39 -9.40 14.56 -14.86
CA SER A 39 -9.87 13.81 -13.70
C SER A 39 -9.40 14.51 -12.41
N VAL A 40 -10.31 14.71 -11.44
CA VAL A 40 -10.03 15.34 -10.16
C VAL A 40 -10.01 14.25 -9.08
N ILE A 41 -8.86 14.04 -8.46
CA ILE A 41 -8.60 12.95 -7.51
C ILE A 41 -8.33 13.56 -6.13
N HIS A 42 -9.34 13.51 -5.25
CA HIS A 42 -9.25 14.00 -3.87
C HIS A 42 -8.63 12.97 -2.94
N ASN A 43 -8.19 13.43 -1.77
CA ASN A 43 -7.57 12.60 -0.73
C ASN A 43 -6.38 11.78 -1.28
N CYS A 44 -5.60 12.38 -2.18
CA CYS A 44 -4.42 11.76 -2.77
C CYS A 44 -3.18 12.12 -1.92
N PRO A 45 -2.54 11.16 -1.24
CA PRO A 45 -1.49 11.46 -0.27
C PRO A 45 -0.24 12.04 -0.94
N ASP A 46 0.48 12.92 -0.23
CA ASP A 46 1.75 13.49 -0.70
C ASP A 46 2.94 12.62 -0.24
N ILE A 47 3.18 11.57 -0.99
CA ILE A 47 4.22 10.58 -0.74
C ILE A 47 5.06 10.34 -1.98
N SER A 48 6.28 9.84 -1.83
CA SER A 48 7.21 9.68 -2.96
C SER A 48 6.72 8.71 -4.03
N ASP A 49 5.96 7.66 -3.70
CA ASP A 49 5.39 6.76 -4.71
C ASP A 49 4.32 7.47 -5.57
N ILE A 50 3.54 8.42 -5.01
CA ILE A 50 2.59 9.24 -5.78
C ILE A 50 3.33 10.23 -6.67
N LYS A 51 4.42 10.83 -6.17
CA LYS A 51 5.28 11.68 -7.00
C LYS A 51 5.84 10.92 -8.20
N ALA A 52 6.36 9.71 -7.99
CA ALA A 52 6.84 8.86 -9.08
C ALA A 52 5.75 8.54 -10.10
N ALA A 53 4.51 8.25 -9.66
CA ALA A 53 3.39 8.03 -10.56
C ALA A 53 3.03 9.29 -11.36
N ARG A 54 3.07 10.47 -10.73
CA ARG A 54 2.90 11.74 -11.40
C ARG A 54 3.97 11.97 -12.46
N ASP A 55 5.24 11.76 -12.11
CA ASP A 55 6.37 11.95 -13.03
C ASP A 55 6.26 11.00 -14.24
N ILE A 56 5.73 9.78 -14.07
CA ILE A 56 5.39 8.88 -15.19
C ILE A 56 4.28 9.48 -16.06
N LEU A 57 3.18 9.98 -15.47
CA LEU A 57 2.06 10.59 -16.22
C LEU A 57 2.53 11.82 -17.00
N GLU A 58 3.32 12.70 -16.40
CA GLU A 58 3.90 13.88 -17.05
C GLU A 58 4.82 13.48 -18.21
N PHE A 59 5.66 12.45 -18.03
CA PHE A 59 6.52 11.91 -19.09
C PHE A 59 5.69 11.36 -20.27
N LEU A 60 4.53 10.74 -19.97
CA LEU A 60 3.60 10.25 -20.98
C LEU A 60 2.81 11.36 -21.69
N GLY A 61 3.01 12.63 -21.31
CA GLY A 61 2.38 13.81 -21.92
C GLY A 61 1.13 14.30 -21.21
N CYS A 62 0.79 13.77 -20.04
CA CYS A 62 -0.33 14.27 -19.23
C CYS A 62 0.07 15.56 -18.48
N SER A 63 -0.90 16.45 -18.20
CA SER A 63 -0.72 17.55 -17.26
C SER A 63 -1.17 17.10 -15.89
N VAL A 64 -0.32 17.25 -14.86
CA VAL A 64 -0.68 16.90 -13.48
C VAL A 64 -0.47 18.08 -12.56
N LYS A 65 -1.53 18.55 -11.89
CA LYS A 65 -1.50 19.65 -10.95
C LYS A 65 -1.90 19.18 -9.56
N ARG A 66 -1.18 19.62 -8.52
CA ARG A 66 -1.52 19.36 -7.13
C ARG A 66 -2.03 20.62 -6.46
N HIS A 67 -3.15 20.52 -5.76
CA HIS A 67 -3.69 21.52 -4.88
C HIS A 67 -4.05 20.86 -3.56
N GLU A 68 -3.24 21.09 -2.52
CA GLU A 68 -3.38 20.40 -1.23
C GLU A 68 -3.46 18.87 -1.39
N GLY A 69 -4.44 18.19 -0.84
CA GLY A 69 -4.67 16.75 -0.97
C GLY A 69 -5.31 16.30 -2.29
N THR A 70 -5.42 17.18 -3.31
CA THR A 70 -6.10 16.90 -4.59
C THR A 70 -5.09 16.90 -5.74
N LEU A 71 -5.17 15.88 -6.60
CA LEU A 71 -4.49 15.85 -7.89
C LEU A 71 -5.49 16.01 -9.03
N VAL A 72 -5.18 16.92 -9.95
CA VAL A 72 -5.92 17.12 -11.20
C VAL A 72 -5.06 16.60 -12.33
N VAL A 73 -5.54 15.57 -13.03
CA VAL A 73 -4.83 14.89 -14.12
C VAL A 73 -5.59 15.11 -15.43
N ASP A 74 -4.97 15.80 -16.39
CA ASP A 74 -5.48 15.92 -17.74
C ASP A 74 -4.63 15.06 -18.69
N SER A 75 -5.25 14.03 -19.26
CA SER A 75 -4.62 13.08 -20.19
C SER A 75 -4.82 13.42 -21.66
N SER A 76 -5.32 14.60 -21.99
CA SER A 76 -5.54 15.04 -23.40
C SER A 76 -4.24 15.18 -24.18
N GLY A 77 -3.14 15.53 -23.51
CA GLY A 77 -1.79 15.68 -24.09
C GLY A 77 -1.01 14.38 -24.25
N PHE A 78 -1.59 13.22 -23.93
CA PHE A 78 -0.90 11.94 -24.03
C PHE A 78 -0.30 11.70 -25.42
N ASN A 79 1.00 11.41 -25.48
CA ASN A 79 1.75 11.31 -26.74
C ASN A 79 2.86 10.24 -26.73
N CYS A 80 3.07 9.53 -25.63
CA CYS A 80 4.15 8.56 -25.49
C CYS A 80 3.65 7.22 -24.92
N ARG A 81 4.21 6.11 -25.39
CA ARG A 81 3.89 4.73 -24.97
C ARG A 81 5.07 3.99 -24.35
N GLU A 82 6.14 4.70 -24.08
CA GLU A 82 7.35 4.20 -23.46
C GLU A 82 7.55 4.86 -22.09
N VAL A 83 7.91 4.08 -21.08
CA VAL A 83 8.31 4.60 -19.76
C VAL A 83 9.76 4.24 -19.50
N PRO A 84 10.65 5.24 -19.29
CA PRO A 84 12.08 5.02 -19.08
C PRO A 84 12.36 4.18 -17.84
N GLU A 85 13.46 3.44 -17.88
CA GLU A 85 13.92 2.59 -16.77
C GLU A 85 14.03 3.36 -15.45
N LYS A 86 14.55 4.58 -15.48
CA LYS A 86 14.68 5.43 -14.29
C LYS A 86 13.36 5.59 -13.56
N LEU A 87 12.29 5.97 -14.26
CA LEU A 87 10.95 6.15 -13.69
C LEU A 87 10.32 4.84 -13.24
N MET A 88 10.53 3.75 -14.02
CA MET A 88 10.01 2.43 -13.64
C MET A 88 10.66 1.88 -12.36
N ARG A 89 11.90 2.26 -12.06
CA ARG A 89 12.63 1.80 -10.86
C ARG A 89 12.29 2.59 -9.60
N GLU A 90 11.73 3.80 -9.71
CA GLU A 90 11.40 4.64 -8.56
C GLU A 90 10.30 4.04 -7.68
N MET A 91 9.33 3.33 -8.29
CA MET A 91 8.33 2.60 -7.53
C MET A 91 8.08 1.20 -8.11
N ARG A 92 7.93 0.21 -7.23
CA ARG A 92 7.67 -1.19 -7.63
C ARG A 92 6.34 -1.36 -8.37
N SER A 93 5.32 -0.61 -7.98
CA SER A 93 3.98 -0.66 -8.57
C SER A 93 3.89 -0.02 -9.95
N SER A 94 4.98 0.52 -10.52
CA SER A 94 5.00 1.10 -11.86
C SER A 94 4.51 0.15 -12.96
N ILE A 95 4.60 -1.17 -12.74
CA ILE A 95 4.06 -2.19 -13.67
C ILE A 95 2.55 -2.03 -13.93
N ILE A 96 1.81 -1.31 -13.08
CA ILE A 96 0.38 -1.07 -13.28
C ILE A 96 0.08 -0.21 -14.51
N PHE A 97 1.06 0.59 -14.96
CA PHE A 97 0.93 1.34 -16.21
C PHE A 97 0.89 0.45 -17.46
N LEU A 98 1.31 -0.83 -17.36
CA LEU A 98 1.24 -1.77 -18.48
C LEU A 98 -0.19 -1.96 -18.99
N GLY A 99 -1.15 -2.24 -18.09
CA GLY A 99 -2.57 -2.42 -18.46
C GLY A 99 -3.19 -1.16 -19.04
N ALA A 100 -2.87 0.01 -18.45
CA ALA A 100 -3.35 1.29 -18.95
C ALA A 100 -2.80 1.63 -20.35
N LEU A 101 -1.50 1.48 -20.59
CA LEU A 101 -0.88 1.71 -21.89
C LEU A 101 -1.37 0.71 -22.94
N ALA A 102 -1.51 -0.57 -22.60
CA ALA A 102 -2.08 -1.57 -23.48
C ALA A 102 -3.49 -1.19 -23.93
N ALA A 103 -4.33 -0.72 -23.01
CA ALA A 103 -5.69 -0.28 -23.31
C ALA A 103 -5.75 1.05 -24.09
N LYS A 104 -4.83 1.99 -23.82
CA LYS A 104 -4.81 3.34 -24.44
C LYS A 104 -4.35 3.31 -25.88
N CYS A 105 -3.29 2.58 -26.19
CA CYS A 105 -2.60 2.64 -27.47
C CYS A 105 -2.27 1.27 -28.10
N GLY A 106 -2.70 0.16 -27.51
CA GLY A 106 -2.42 -1.18 -28.04
C GLY A 106 -0.94 -1.59 -27.98
N SER A 107 -0.09 -0.81 -27.32
CA SER A 107 1.33 -1.12 -27.16
C SER A 107 1.88 -0.47 -25.89
N ALA A 108 2.91 -1.07 -25.30
CA ALA A 108 3.61 -0.53 -24.15
C ALA A 108 5.09 -0.96 -24.18
N PHE A 109 5.98 -0.04 -23.87
CA PHE A 109 7.42 -0.29 -23.76
C PHE A 109 7.86 0.10 -22.36
N LEU A 110 8.19 -0.89 -21.53
CA LEU A 110 8.45 -0.71 -20.12
C LEU A 110 9.71 -1.45 -19.71
N SER A 111 10.51 -0.87 -18.82
CA SER A 111 11.51 -1.63 -18.10
C SER A 111 10.86 -2.41 -16.96
N LEU A 112 11.44 -3.54 -16.58
CA LEU A 112 10.99 -4.27 -15.40
C LEU A 112 11.12 -3.37 -14.16
N PRO A 113 10.13 -3.39 -13.25
CA PRO A 113 10.20 -2.61 -12.03
C PRO A 113 11.40 -3.04 -11.18
N GLY A 114 12.02 -2.11 -10.46
CA GLY A 114 13.17 -2.35 -9.60
C GLY A 114 12.97 -3.48 -8.59
N GLY A 115 14.08 -4.02 -8.07
CA GLY A 115 14.07 -5.04 -7.03
C GLY A 115 13.38 -4.59 -5.74
N CYS A 116 13.04 -5.54 -4.88
CA CYS A 116 12.44 -5.28 -3.57
C CYS A 116 13.11 -6.18 -2.52
N GLU A 117 13.44 -5.60 -1.37
CA GLU A 117 14.00 -6.31 -0.20
C GLU A 117 13.09 -7.46 0.30
N LEU A 118 11.80 -7.38 -0.01
CA LEU A 118 10.79 -8.37 0.41
C LEU A 118 10.82 -9.69 -0.40
N GLY A 119 11.73 -9.83 -1.37
CA GLY A 119 11.88 -11.01 -2.22
C GLY A 119 11.33 -10.85 -3.65
N PRO A 120 11.41 -11.93 -4.45
CA PRO A 120 10.94 -11.92 -5.84
C PRO A 120 9.45 -11.57 -5.92
N ARG A 121 9.10 -10.73 -6.86
CA ARG A 121 7.72 -10.41 -7.21
C ARG A 121 7.54 -10.61 -8.70
N PRO A 122 7.37 -11.85 -9.13
CA PRO A 122 7.21 -12.16 -10.55
C PRO A 122 5.97 -11.46 -11.11
N ILE A 123 6.07 -11.03 -12.35
CA ILE A 123 4.98 -10.38 -13.10
C ILE A 123 4.30 -11.34 -14.09
N ASP A 124 4.59 -12.63 -13.95
CA ASP A 124 4.09 -13.68 -14.84
C ASP A 124 2.56 -13.75 -14.91
N ILE A 125 1.88 -13.50 -13.78
CA ILE A 125 0.41 -13.45 -13.75
C ILE A 125 -0.12 -12.30 -14.61
N HIS A 126 0.54 -11.13 -14.55
CA HIS A 126 0.19 -9.96 -15.39
C HIS A 126 0.38 -10.30 -16.87
N ILE A 127 1.55 -10.85 -17.22
CA ILE A 127 1.92 -11.19 -18.60
C ILE A 127 0.91 -12.19 -19.17
N ARG A 128 0.73 -13.35 -18.52
CA ARG A 128 -0.19 -14.41 -18.99
C ARG A 128 -1.62 -13.91 -19.17
N ALA A 129 -2.10 -13.03 -18.29
CA ALA A 129 -3.43 -12.47 -18.40
C ALA A 129 -3.57 -11.55 -19.62
N LEU A 130 -2.60 -10.67 -19.86
CA LEU A 130 -2.61 -9.77 -21.02
C LEU A 130 -2.38 -10.50 -22.33
N GLU A 131 -1.54 -11.55 -22.35
CA GLU A 131 -1.39 -12.44 -23.53
C GLU A 131 -2.72 -13.13 -23.87
N LYS A 132 -3.46 -13.58 -22.85
CA LYS A 132 -4.79 -14.16 -23.07
C LYS A 132 -5.79 -13.16 -23.64
N MET A 133 -5.61 -11.87 -23.39
CA MET A 133 -6.38 -10.78 -23.98
C MET A 133 -5.90 -10.39 -25.40
N GLY A 134 -4.94 -11.12 -25.97
CA GLY A 134 -4.42 -10.92 -27.33
C GLY A 134 -3.17 -10.07 -27.44
N MET A 135 -2.48 -9.80 -26.31
CA MET A 135 -1.22 -9.06 -26.34
C MET A 135 -0.03 -9.99 -26.62
N THR A 136 0.88 -9.57 -27.46
CA THR A 136 2.19 -10.23 -27.66
C THR A 136 3.21 -9.50 -26.82
N ILE A 137 3.90 -10.23 -25.94
CA ILE A 137 4.82 -9.65 -24.95
C ILE A 137 6.21 -10.30 -25.12
N PHE A 138 7.20 -9.47 -25.43
CA PHE A 138 8.60 -9.88 -25.49
C PHE A 138 9.34 -9.36 -24.24
N GLN A 139 9.98 -10.27 -23.52
CA GLN A 139 10.82 -9.91 -22.39
C GLN A 139 12.27 -10.15 -22.73
N LYS A 140 13.07 -9.07 -22.83
CA LYS A 140 14.49 -9.16 -23.11
C LYS A 140 15.26 -8.06 -22.38
N ASN A 141 16.41 -8.43 -21.79
CA ASN A 141 17.34 -7.49 -21.12
C ASN A 141 16.66 -6.57 -20.08
N GLY A 142 15.71 -7.10 -19.28
CA GLY A 142 15.01 -6.30 -18.27
C GLY A 142 13.94 -5.34 -18.82
N ARG A 143 13.57 -5.49 -20.10
CA ARG A 143 12.55 -4.69 -20.79
C ARG A 143 11.39 -5.56 -21.23
N LEU A 144 10.20 -4.98 -21.25
CA LEU A 144 8.97 -5.52 -21.82
C LEU A 144 8.60 -4.71 -23.06
N ASP A 145 8.54 -5.37 -24.20
CA ASP A 145 8.02 -4.82 -25.46
C ASP A 145 6.68 -5.51 -25.73
N CYS A 146 5.59 -4.76 -25.66
CA CYS A 146 4.23 -5.28 -25.66
C CYS A 146 3.44 -4.69 -26.83
N PHE A 147 2.74 -5.55 -27.60
CA PHE A 147 1.99 -5.17 -28.79
C PHE A 147 0.64 -5.88 -28.85
N CYS A 148 -0.37 -5.20 -29.31
CA CYS A 148 -1.70 -5.76 -29.57
C CYS A 148 -2.27 -5.15 -30.88
N GLU A 149 -1.82 -5.65 -32.02
CA GLU A 149 -2.17 -5.12 -33.34
C GLU A 149 -3.67 -5.11 -33.63
N LYS A 150 -4.38 -6.15 -33.17
CA LYS A 150 -5.83 -6.30 -33.38
C LYS A 150 -6.68 -5.65 -32.29
N GLY A 151 -6.03 -5.00 -31.30
CA GLY A 151 -6.68 -4.50 -30.08
C GLY A 151 -7.02 -5.61 -29.09
N LEU A 152 -7.17 -5.24 -27.81
CA LEU A 152 -7.46 -6.19 -26.73
C LEU A 152 -8.84 -6.82 -26.89
N GLU A 153 -8.94 -8.10 -26.57
CA GLU A 153 -10.18 -8.88 -26.60
C GLU A 153 -10.56 -9.35 -25.19
N GLY A 154 -11.84 -9.22 -24.88
CA GLY A 154 -12.39 -9.71 -23.61
C GLY A 154 -12.38 -11.24 -23.57
N CYS A 155 -12.01 -11.80 -22.43
CA CYS A 155 -11.97 -13.25 -22.19
C CYS A 155 -12.14 -13.57 -20.72
N ASP A 156 -12.37 -14.86 -20.41
CA ASP A 156 -12.41 -15.33 -19.02
C ASP A 156 -10.99 -15.61 -18.53
N ILE A 157 -10.59 -14.98 -17.43
CA ILE A 157 -9.25 -15.07 -16.83
C ILE A 157 -9.37 -15.66 -15.43
N LEU A 158 -8.84 -16.86 -15.22
CA LEU A 158 -8.71 -17.47 -13.91
C LEU A 158 -7.32 -17.15 -13.35
N LEU A 159 -7.27 -16.40 -12.25
CA LEU A 159 -6.00 -16.10 -11.58
C LEU A 159 -5.60 -17.30 -10.69
N PRO A 160 -4.36 -17.82 -10.78
CA PRO A 160 -3.87 -18.89 -9.93
C PRO A 160 -3.73 -18.45 -8.47
N PHE A 161 -3.55 -17.16 -8.26
CA PHE A 161 -3.47 -16.49 -6.97
C PHE A 161 -4.17 -15.11 -7.09
N PRO A 162 -4.96 -14.68 -6.08
CA PRO A 162 -5.65 -13.38 -6.13
C PRO A 162 -4.65 -12.22 -5.97
N SER A 163 -3.87 -11.99 -7.02
CA SER A 163 -2.87 -10.91 -7.07
C SER A 163 -3.54 -9.56 -7.26
N VAL A 164 -3.30 -8.63 -6.33
CA VAL A 164 -3.81 -7.25 -6.41
C VAL A 164 -3.36 -6.59 -7.71
N GLY A 165 -2.04 -6.50 -7.94
CA GLY A 165 -1.52 -5.81 -9.12
C GLY A 165 -1.94 -6.45 -10.46
N ALA A 166 -2.06 -7.79 -10.53
CA ALA A 166 -2.57 -8.45 -11.73
C ALA A 166 -4.06 -8.13 -11.96
N THR A 167 -4.87 -8.15 -10.90
CA THR A 167 -6.29 -7.77 -10.97
C THR A 167 -6.44 -6.35 -11.48
N GLU A 168 -5.68 -5.40 -10.95
CA GLU A 168 -5.67 -3.99 -11.37
C GLU A 168 -5.27 -3.86 -12.86
N ASN A 169 -4.17 -4.48 -13.28
CA ASN A 169 -3.72 -4.43 -14.67
C ASN A 169 -4.75 -5.01 -15.65
N ILE A 170 -5.39 -6.13 -15.28
CA ILE A 170 -6.44 -6.73 -16.11
C ILE A 170 -7.65 -5.81 -16.19
N MET A 171 -8.08 -5.21 -15.07
CA MET A 171 -9.19 -4.24 -15.07
C MET A 171 -8.89 -3.07 -15.99
N LEU A 172 -7.69 -2.47 -15.89
CA LEU A 172 -7.25 -1.35 -16.73
C LEU A 172 -7.21 -1.73 -18.21
N ALA A 173 -6.76 -2.94 -18.54
CA ALA A 173 -6.76 -3.43 -19.91
C ALA A 173 -8.19 -3.71 -20.42
N ALA A 174 -9.02 -4.34 -19.60
CA ALA A 174 -10.34 -4.82 -19.96
C ALA A 174 -11.36 -3.71 -20.25
N VAL A 175 -11.25 -2.53 -19.62
CA VAL A 175 -12.20 -1.43 -19.85
C VAL A 175 -12.22 -0.91 -21.29
N LYS A 176 -11.18 -1.20 -22.08
CA LYS A 176 -11.10 -0.86 -23.50
C LYS A 176 -11.08 -2.09 -24.42
N ALA A 177 -11.06 -3.31 -23.87
CA ALA A 177 -11.07 -4.54 -24.65
C ALA A 177 -12.41 -4.74 -25.38
N ARG A 178 -12.41 -5.38 -26.52
CA ARG A 178 -13.65 -5.73 -27.23
C ARG A 178 -14.37 -6.85 -26.51
N GLY A 179 -15.65 -6.66 -26.22
CA GLY A 179 -16.49 -7.67 -25.58
C GLY A 179 -16.43 -7.66 -24.07
N LYS A 180 -16.53 -8.84 -23.45
CA LYS A 180 -16.63 -9.05 -22.01
C LYS A 180 -15.37 -9.73 -21.47
N THR A 181 -14.78 -9.20 -20.41
CA THR A 181 -13.73 -9.86 -19.63
C THR A 181 -14.29 -10.29 -18.28
N THR A 182 -14.01 -11.53 -17.87
CA THR A 182 -14.36 -12.05 -16.53
C THR A 182 -13.08 -12.41 -15.78
N ILE A 183 -12.86 -11.81 -14.62
CA ILE A 183 -11.72 -12.14 -13.75
C ILE A 183 -12.24 -13.03 -12.63
N ILE A 184 -11.79 -14.28 -12.62
CA ILE A 184 -12.14 -15.30 -11.62
C ILE A 184 -10.98 -15.41 -10.63
N ASN A 185 -11.27 -15.55 -9.34
CA ASN A 185 -10.29 -15.50 -8.26
C ASN A 185 -9.51 -14.16 -8.21
N ALA A 186 -10.21 -13.06 -8.48
CA ALA A 186 -9.67 -11.70 -8.38
C ALA A 186 -9.32 -11.34 -6.93
N ALA A 187 -8.42 -10.38 -6.75
CA ALA A 187 -8.16 -9.77 -5.45
C ALA A 187 -9.43 -9.04 -4.95
N LYS A 188 -9.65 -9.09 -3.63
CA LYS A 188 -10.85 -8.55 -2.97
C LYS A 188 -10.55 -7.35 -2.07
N GLU A 189 -9.34 -6.83 -2.11
CA GLU A 189 -8.91 -5.67 -1.34
C GLU A 189 -9.83 -4.47 -1.63
N PRO A 190 -10.14 -3.64 -0.63
CA PRO A 190 -10.98 -2.45 -0.81
C PRO A 190 -10.50 -1.52 -1.94
N GLU A 191 -9.20 -1.50 -2.17
CA GLU A 191 -8.52 -0.74 -3.22
C GLU A 191 -8.97 -1.18 -4.64
N ILE A 192 -9.29 -2.46 -4.83
CA ILE A 192 -9.86 -2.99 -6.09
C ILE A 192 -11.26 -2.43 -6.34
N SER A 193 -12.08 -2.39 -5.28
CA SER A 193 -13.43 -1.81 -5.37
C SER A 193 -13.37 -0.30 -5.61
N ASP A 194 -12.35 0.38 -5.08
CA ASP A 194 -12.13 1.80 -5.27
C ASP A 194 -11.74 2.12 -6.73
N LEU A 195 -10.81 1.33 -7.30
CA LEU A 195 -10.46 1.42 -8.73
C LEU A 195 -11.69 1.20 -9.63
N ALA A 196 -12.53 0.19 -9.30
CA ALA A 196 -13.76 -0.06 -10.06
C ALA A 196 -14.74 1.13 -9.99
N ARG A 197 -14.87 1.77 -8.81
CA ARG A 197 -15.71 2.97 -8.65
C ARG A 197 -15.20 4.14 -9.48
N PHE A 198 -13.89 4.41 -9.43
CA PHE A 198 -13.27 5.44 -10.26
C PHE A 198 -13.53 5.18 -11.75
N LEU A 199 -13.21 3.99 -12.25
CA LEU A 199 -13.39 3.63 -13.65
C LEU A 199 -14.88 3.72 -14.08
N ASN A 200 -15.82 3.26 -13.23
CA ASN A 200 -17.26 3.39 -13.50
C ASN A 200 -17.69 4.86 -13.50
N GLY A 201 -17.14 5.71 -12.62
CA GLY A 201 -17.33 7.16 -12.67
C GLY A 201 -16.84 7.77 -13.98
N CYS A 202 -15.80 7.20 -14.57
CA CYS A 202 -15.29 7.59 -15.90
C CYS A 202 -16.11 7.02 -17.07
N GLY A 203 -17.15 6.23 -16.81
CA GLY A 203 -18.02 5.65 -17.85
C GLY A 203 -17.67 4.22 -18.24
N ALA A 204 -16.83 3.52 -17.45
CA ALA A 204 -16.64 2.08 -17.61
C ALA A 204 -17.88 1.28 -17.17
N ASN A 205 -17.89 -0.01 -17.47
CA ASN A 205 -18.97 -0.93 -17.06
C ASN A 205 -18.35 -2.14 -16.36
N ILE A 206 -18.12 -1.97 -15.03
CA ILE A 206 -17.46 -2.97 -14.18
C ILE A 206 -18.43 -3.41 -13.08
N HIS A 207 -18.60 -4.71 -12.94
CA HIS A 207 -19.41 -5.34 -11.89
C HIS A 207 -18.55 -6.29 -11.06
N ILE A 208 -18.59 -6.11 -9.74
CA ILE A 208 -17.94 -7.00 -8.76
C ILE A 208 -19.05 -7.77 -8.06
N ASP A 209 -19.02 -9.10 -8.18
CA ASP A 209 -19.93 -9.99 -7.45
C ASP A 209 -19.54 -9.97 -5.96
N PRO A 210 -20.45 -9.54 -5.05
CA PRO A 210 -20.12 -9.37 -3.63
C PRO A 210 -19.87 -10.69 -2.91
N ILE A 211 -20.35 -11.83 -3.44
CA ILE A 211 -20.21 -13.14 -2.82
C ILE A 211 -18.90 -13.79 -3.28
N THR A 212 -18.74 -13.95 -4.59
CA THR A 212 -17.59 -14.66 -5.17
C THR A 212 -16.37 -13.76 -5.30
N GLY A 213 -16.53 -12.44 -5.40
CA GLY A 213 -15.49 -11.48 -5.77
C GLY A 213 -15.09 -11.55 -7.23
N LYS A 214 -15.89 -12.24 -8.06
CA LYS A 214 -15.70 -12.26 -9.51
C LYS A 214 -15.91 -10.87 -10.09
N ILE A 215 -14.98 -10.39 -10.93
CA ILE A 215 -15.08 -9.11 -11.60
C ILE A 215 -15.46 -9.34 -13.05
N THR A 216 -16.48 -8.64 -13.50
CA THR A 216 -16.92 -8.64 -14.91
C THR A 216 -16.77 -7.23 -15.47
N VAL A 217 -16.05 -7.11 -16.57
CA VAL A 217 -15.81 -5.82 -17.27
C VAL A 217 -16.35 -5.93 -18.68
N TYR A 218 -17.20 -5.00 -19.05
CA TYR A 218 -17.62 -4.80 -20.45
C TYR A 218 -16.84 -3.65 -21.04
N GLY A 219 -16.10 -3.91 -22.10
CA GLY A 219 -15.27 -2.88 -22.73
C GLY A 219 -16.09 -1.76 -23.35
N VAL A 220 -15.59 -0.53 -23.21
CA VAL A 220 -16.24 0.69 -23.70
C VAL A 220 -15.37 1.44 -24.71
N LYS A 221 -16.00 2.18 -25.63
CA LYS A 221 -15.29 2.94 -26.66
C LYS A 221 -14.55 4.16 -26.10
N LYS A 222 -15.14 4.85 -25.11
CA LYS A 222 -14.59 6.08 -24.51
C LYS A 222 -14.74 6.05 -23.01
N LEU A 223 -13.77 6.63 -22.31
CA LEU A 223 -13.81 6.99 -20.91
C LEU A 223 -13.62 8.49 -20.79
N PHE A 224 -14.23 9.10 -19.80
CA PHE A 224 -14.20 10.53 -19.53
C PHE A 224 -13.53 10.79 -18.19
N GLY A 225 -13.02 12.02 -17.99
CA GLY A 225 -12.55 12.41 -16.66
C GLY A 225 -13.70 12.45 -15.67
N CYS A 226 -13.41 12.19 -14.41
CA CYS A 226 -14.37 12.26 -13.32
C CYS A 226 -13.75 12.81 -12.04
N GLU A 227 -14.60 13.19 -11.11
CA GLU A 227 -14.21 13.53 -9.74
C GLU A 227 -14.33 12.29 -8.86
N HIS A 228 -13.28 12.02 -8.06
CA HIS A 228 -13.22 10.85 -7.20
C HIS A 228 -12.44 11.13 -5.92
N THR A 229 -12.88 10.55 -4.80
CA THR A 229 -12.18 10.61 -3.53
C THR A 229 -11.58 9.25 -3.21
N VAL A 230 -10.25 9.19 -3.09
CA VAL A 230 -9.50 7.98 -2.72
C VAL A 230 -9.90 7.53 -1.32
N ILE A 231 -10.11 6.23 -1.14
CA ILE A 231 -10.43 5.65 0.17
C ILE A 231 -9.31 5.89 1.18
N PRO A 232 -9.64 5.94 2.50
CA PRO A 232 -8.63 6.07 3.56
C PRO A 232 -7.64 4.89 3.60
N ASP A 233 -6.39 5.17 3.97
CA ASP A 233 -5.33 4.16 4.06
C ASP A 233 -5.49 3.31 5.34
N ARG A 234 -6.04 2.11 5.18
CA ARG A 234 -6.21 1.13 6.25
C ARG A 234 -4.88 0.66 6.86
N ILE A 235 -3.77 0.72 6.11
CA ILE A 235 -2.46 0.29 6.61
C ILE A 235 -1.81 1.40 7.45
N ALA A 236 -1.95 2.66 7.04
CA ALA A 236 -1.56 3.80 7.87
C ALA A 236 -2.35 3.81 9.19
N ALA A 237 -3.67 3.57 9.14
CA ALA A 237 -4.50 3.43 10.35
C ALA A 237 -4.00 2.29 11.27
N ALA A 238 -3.69 1.11 10.73
CA ALA A 238 -3.13 -0.01 11.48
C ALA A 238 -1.79 0.35 12.14
N THR A 239 -0.97 1.19 11.49
CA THR A 239 0.32 1.66 12.03
C THR A 239 0.12 2.56 13.24
N TYR A 240 -0.78 3.55 13.16
CA TYR A 240 -1.07 4.43 14.30
C TYR A 240 -1.73 3.66 15.46
N LEU A 241 -2.65 2.76 15.17
CA LEU A 241 -3.23 1.87 16.19
C LEU A 241 -2.14 1.05 16.90
N SER A 242 -1.14 0.55 16.14
CA SER A 242 -0.02 -0.21 16.71
C SER A 242 0.89 0.67 17.57
N ALA A 243 1.10 1.94 17.21
CA ALA A 243 1.85 2.89 18.01
C ALA A 243 1.18 3.12 19.38
N VAL A 244 -0.13 3.37 19.39
CA VAL A 244 -0.90 3.52 20.64
C VAL A 244 -0.91 2.22 21.43
N GLY A 245 -1.05 1.07 20.76
CA GLY A 245 -1.00 -0.25 21.38
C GLY A 245 0.32 -0.52 22.10
N ALA A 246 1.44 -0.02 21.56
CA ALA A 246 2.78 -0.20 22.15
C ALA A 246 3.08 0.81 23.27
N CYS A 247 2.60 2.05 23.13
CA CYS A 247 2.94 3.16 24.06
C CYS A 247 1.91 3.34 25.19
N GLY A 248 0.70 2.82 25.03
CA GLY A 248 -0.44 3.17 25.87
C GLY A 248 -1.07 4.52 25.50
N GLY A 249 -2.20 4.84 26.15
CA GLY A 249 -2.92 6.09 25.93
C GLY A 249 -4.28 5.89 25.28
N ARG A 250 -4.82 6.98 24.67
CA ARG A 250 -6.12 6.99 24.00
C ARG A 250 -6.08 7.91 22.78
N VAL A 251 -6.31 7.36 21.62
CA VAL A 251 -6.30 8.09 20.36
C VAL A 251 -7.54 7.75 19.54
N LYS A 252 -8.13 8.78 18.93
CA LYS A 252 -9.19 8.65 17.96
C LYS A 252 -8.61 8.84 16.56
N ILE A 253 -8.86 7.90 15.70
CA ILE A 253 -8.48 7.93 14.28
C ILE A 253 -9.71 8.29 13.48
N ASN A 254 -9.66 9.45 12.83
CA ASN A 254 -10.72 9.97 11.97
C ASN A 254 -10.47 9.60 10.51
N SER A 255 -11.48 9.82 9.67
CA SER A 255 -11.40 9.58 8.22
C SER A 255 -10.90 8.18 7.89
N VAL A 256 -11.44 7.16 8.57
CA VAL A 256 -11.07 5.76 8.40
C VAL A 256 -12.31 4.92 8.08
N CYS A 257 -12.16 3.83 7.34
CA CYS A 257 -13.24 2.85 7.12
C CYS A 257 -13.00 1.62 8.00
N PRO A 258 -13.70 1.46 9.14
CA PRO A 258 -13.49 0.33 10.05
C PRO A 258 -13.76 -1.03 9.40
N GLY A 259 -14.66 -1.09 8.41
CA GLY A 259 -14.94 -2.30 7.63
C GLY A 259 -13.73 -2.82 6.84
N HIS A 260 -12.79 -1.95 6.49
CA HIS A 260 -11.54 -2.35 5.82
C HIS A 260 -10.48 -2.88 6.80
N LEU A 261 -10.69 -2.76 8.11
CA LEU A 261 -9.74 -3.08 9.19
C LEU A 261 -10.18 -4.25 10.08
N VAL A 262 -11.26 -4.94 9.76
CA VAL A 262 -11.89 -5.94 10.66
C VAL A 262 -10.87 -6.92 11.23
N SER A 263 -10.04 -7.55 10.39
CA SER A 263 -9.02 -8.52 10.84
C SER A 263 -7.98 -7.89 11.78
N VAL A 264 -7.60 -6.65 11.54
CA VAL A 264 -6.65 -5.89 12.37
C VAL A 264 -7.29 -5.52 13.72
N LEU A 265 -8.49 -4.92 13.70
CA LEU A 265 -9.21 -4.53 14.92
C LEU A 265 -9.53 -5.73 15.83
N CYS A 266 -9.81 -6.90 15.25
CA CYS A 266 -9.96 -8.14 16.01
C CYS A 266 -8.67 -8.52 16.76
N CYS A 267 -7.49 -8.31 16.17
CA CYS A 267 -6.22 -8.55 16.86
C CYS A 267 -6.05 -7.63 18.09
N PHE A 268 -6.34 -6.33 17.94
CA PHE A 268 -6.24 -5.39 19.06
C PHE A 268 -7.20 -5.73 20.21
N ARG A 269 -8.47 -6.07 19.89
CA ARG A 269 -9.44 -6.51 20.91
C ARG A 269 -8.96 -7.75 21.63
N ARG A 270 -8.42 -8.75 20.92
CA ARG A 270 -7.85 -9.97 21.54
C ARG A 270 -6.66 -9.68 22.43
N ALA A 271 -5.86 -8.67 22.12
CA ALA A 271 -4.76 -8.22 22.94
C ALA A 271 -5.21 -7.44 24.20
N GLY A 272 -6.51 -7.19 24.37
CA GLY A 272 -7.06 -6.45 25.52
C GLY A 272 -7.16 -4.94 25.32
N CYS A 273 -6.90 -4.43 24.10
CA CYS A 273 -7.12 -3.02 23.79
C CYS A 273 -8.62 -2.72 23.69
N CYS A 274 -9.07 -1.61 24.27
CA CYS A 274 -10.42 -1.13 24.10
C CYS A 274 -10.58 -0.44 22.75
N ILE A 275 -11.34 -1.05 21.84
CA ILE A 275 -11.59 -0.55 20.48
C ILE A 275 -13.03 -0.18 20.31
N ARG A 276 -13.30 1.10 20.06
CA ARG A 276 -14.62 1.62 19.64
C ARG A 276 -14.52 2.01 18.16
N ALA A 277 -15.46 1.59 17.36
CA ALA A 277 -15.52 1.89 15.94
C ALA A 277 -16.90 2.42 15.57
N ASP A 278 -16.93 3.50 14.81
CA ASP A 278 -18.12 4.11 14.27
C ASP A 278 -18.02 4.18 12.75
N LYS A 279 -18.91 4.84 12.04
CA LYS A 279 -19.00 4.86 10.57
C LYS A 279 -17.66 5.19 9.89
N ASN A 280 -16.95 6.19 10.40
CA ASN A 280 -15.69 6.70 9.81
C ASN A 280 -14.61 7.02 10.86
N THR A 281 -14.72 6.45 12.05
CA THR A 281 -13.75 6.64 13.13
C THR A 281 -13.42 5.31 13.81
N VAL A 282 -12.20 5.22 14.33
CA VAL A 282 -11.77 4.16 15.25
C VAL A 282 -11.07 4.80 16.42
N GLU A 283 -11.54 4.53 17.62
CA GLU A 283 -10.87 4.93 18.86
C GLU A 283 -10.20 3.71 19.49
N ILE A 284 -8.96 3.86 19.90
CA ILE A 284 -8.22 2.88 20.70
C ILE A 284 -7.88 3.48 22.07
N GLU A 285 -8.12 2.73 23.13
CA GLU A 285 -7.69 3.06 24.50
C GLU A 285 -6.92 1.87 25.08
N VAL A 286 -5.73 2.16 25.60
CA VAL A 286 -4.80 1.17 26.19
C VAL A 286 -4.35 1.68 27.55
N LYS A 287 -4.89 1.08 28.63
CA LYS A 287 -4.59 1.44 30.02
C LYS A 287 -3.53 0.57 30.65
N GLU A 288 -3.50 -0.69 30.26
CA GLU A 288 -2.60 -1.70 30.78
C GLU A 288 -1.80 -2.33 29.65
N ARG A 289 -0.73 -3.00 29.97
CA ARG A 289 0.11 -3.71 29.00
C ARG A 289 -0.72 -4.74 28.23
N PRO A 290 -0.86 -4.61 26.90
CA PRO A 290 -1.63 -5.56 26.10
C PRO A 290 -1.02 -6.96 26.14
N GLN A 291 -1.84 -7.98 25.92
CA GLN A 291 -1.39 -9.36 25.76
C GLN A 291 -0.93 -9.64 24.33
N GLY A 292 -0.12 -10.67 24.15
CA GLY A 292 0.28 -11.13 22.82
C GLY A 292 -0.93 -11.56 21.98
N PHE A 293 -0.80 -11.42 20.68
CA PHE A 293 -1.89 -11.68 19.74
C PHE A 293 -2.19 -13.17 19.50
N GLY A 294 -1.41 -14.09 20.12
CA GLY A 294 -1.44 -15.50 19.80
C GLY A 294 -0.86 -15.75 18.40
N ARG A 295 -1.62 -16.35 17.48
CA ARG A 295 -1.17 -16.62 16.12
C ARG A 295 -1.84 -15.66 15.14
N ILE A 296 -1.02 -14.98 14.31
CA ILE A 296 -1.44 -14.12 13.20
C ILE A 296 -0.91 -14.75 11.90
N ARG A 297 -1.80 -15.02 10.95
CA ARG A 297 -1.48 -15.49 9.61
C ARG A 297 -1.79 -14.39 8.60
N THR A 298 -0.80 -13.97 7.83
CA THR A 298 -1.06 -13.07 6.71
C THR A 298 -1.71 -13.82 5.56
N GLY A 299 -2.53 -13.11 4.80
CA GLY A 299 -3.24 -13.70 3.67
C GLY A 299 -3.93 -12.64 2.82
N VAL A 300 -4.56 -13.11 1.74
CA VAL A 300 -5.37 -12.27 0.87
C VAL A 300 -6.61 -11.76 1.62
N TYR A 301 -7.05 -10.55 1.29
CA TYR A 301 -8.22 -9.93 1.92
C TYR A 301 -9.47 -10.84 1.83
N PRO A 302 -10.25 -11.01 2.91
CA PRO A 302 -10.27 -10.22 4.16
C PRO A 302 -9.38 -10.77 5.29
N ALA A 303 -8.44 -11.69 5.01
CA ALA A 303 -7.48 -12.14 6.00
C ALA A 303 -6.57 -11.00 6.48
N PHE A 304 -5.67 -11.31 7.43
CA PHE A 304 -4.78 -10.29 7.99
C PHE A 304 -3.79 -9.77 6.93
N PRO A 305 -3.72 -8.43 6.70
CA PRO A 305 -2.90 -7.87 5.64
C PRO A 305 -1.41 -7.94 5.98
N THR A 306 -0.59 -8.45 5.05
CA THR A 306 0.86 -8.51 5.20
C THR A 306 1.49 -7.13 5.47
N ASP A 307 0.91 -6.04 4.94
CA ASP A 307 1.41 -4.68 5.14
C ASP A 307 1.23 -4.14 6.57
N ALA A 308 0.27 -4.67 7.35
CA ALA A 308 0.12 -4.32 8.76
C ALA A 308 0.98 -5.19 9.69
N GLN A 309 1.53 -6.31 9.20
CA GLN A 309 2.29 -7.26 10.01
C GLN A 309 3.51 -6.62 10.70
N PRO A 310 4.36 -5.78 10.05
CA PRO A 310 5.52 -5.19 10.72
C PRO A 310 5.15 -4.26 11.88
N ALA A 311 4.10 -3.46 11.73
CA ALA A 311 3.62 -2.58 12.79
C ALA A 311 3.13 -3.35 14.02
N LEU A 312 2.33 -4.42 13.79
CA LEU A 312 1.88 -5.27 14.88
C LEU A 312 3.03 -6.08 15.50
N MET A 313 4.06 -6.46 14.70
CA MET A 313 5.25 -7.11 15.23
C MET A 313 6.02 -6.19 16.20
N ALA A 314 6.18 -4.91 15.86
CA ALA A 314 6.79 -3.94 16.75
C ALA A 314 5.99 -3.81 18.06
N MET A 315 4.67 -3.68 18.01
CA MET A 315 3.82 -3.69 19.20
C MET A 315 3.97 -4.98 20.00
N ALA A 316 4.01 -6.15 19.33
CA ALA A 316 4.12 -7.45 20.00
C ALA A 316 5.39 -7.60 20.82
N THR A 317 6.48 -6.87 20.49
CA THR A 317 7.73 -6.92 21.25
C THR A 317 7.59 -6.43 22.69
N VAL A 318 6.59 -5.60 22.99
CA VAL A 318 6.31 -5.07 24.35
C VAL A 318 5.01 -5.57 24.95
N CYS A 319 4.25 -6.43 24.23
CA CYS A 319 3.05 -7.08 24.78
C CYS A 319 3.39 -8.17 25.78
N GLY A 320 2.44 -8.61 26.63
CA GLY A 320 2.59 -9.77 27.50
C GLY A 320 2.54 -11.08 26.71
N GLY A 321 3.33 -12.09 27.10
CA GLY A 321 3.30 -13.41 26.51
C GLY A 321 3.93 -13.49 25.10
N GLN A 322 3.36 -14.30 24.20
CA GLN A 322 3.95 -14.64 22.91
C GLN A 322 3.00 -14.35 21.76
N THR A 323 3.57 -13.90 20.63
CA THR A 323 2.91 -13.80 19.34
C THR A 323 3.66 -14.61 18.29
N VAL A 324 2.93 -15.35 17.45
CA VAL A 324 3.49 -16.08 16.32
C VAL A 324 2.94 -15.49 15.03
N PHE A 325 3.81 -14.96 14.19
CA PHE A 325 3.48 -14.47 12.86
C PHE A 325 3.82 -15.53 11.81
N GLU A 326 2.85 -15.88 10.95
CA GLU A 326 3.03 -16.73 9.78
C GLU A 326 2.82 -15.88 8.52
N GLU A 327 3.89 -15.70 7.73
CA GLU A 327 3.85 -14.89 6.50
C GLU A 327 3.63 -15.77 5.27
N ASN A 328 2.49 -15.57 4.60
CA ASN A 328 2.10 -16.36 3.44
C ASN A 328 2.13 -15.59 2.12
N ILE A 329 2.45 -14.28 2.15
CA ILE A 329 2.42 -13.42 0.96
C ILE A 329 3.85 -13.14 0.44
N PHE A 330 4.77 -12.78 1.34
CA PHE A 330 6.15 -12.43 0.96
C PHE A 330 7.17 -13.38 1.59
N GLU A 331 8.28 -13.59 0.89
CA GLU A 331 9.35 -14.47 1.36
C GLU A 331 10.19 -13.82 2.47
N ASN A 332 10.50 -12.53 2.33
CA ASN A 332 11.42 -11.80 3.23
C ASN A 332 10.69 -10.68 4.01
N ARG A 333 9.52 -10.98 4.61
CA ARG A 333 8.73 -9.94 5.29
C ARG A 333 9.29 -9.51 6.64
N PHE A 334 10.15 -10.30 7.25
CA PHE A 334 10.67 -10.07 8.59
C PHE A 334 12.00 -9.30 8.64
N THR A 335 12.30 -8.48 7.64
CA THR A 335 13.54 -7.68 7.52
C THR A 335 13.81 -6.82 8.76
N GLN A 336 12.77 -6.19 9.32
CA GLN A 336 12.84 -5.35 10.53
C GLN A 336 13.23 -6.12 11.79
N SER A 337 13.13 -7.45 11.82
CA SER A 337 13.42 -8.24 13.02
C SER A 337 14.85 -8.07 13.52
N LYS A 338 15.83 -7.90 12.62
CA LYS A 338 17.24 -7.66 12.98
C LYS A 338 17.40 -6.34 13.76
N ALA A 339 16.78 -5.29 13.30
CA ALA A 339 16.83 -3.98 13.94
C ALA A 339 16.06 -3.99 15.28
N LEU A 340 14.89 -4.65 15.34
CA LEU A 340 14.15 -4.83 16.59
C LEU A 340 14.97 -5.62 17.63
N LYS A 341 15.70 -6.66 17.22
CA LYS A 341 16.62 -7.39 18.13
C LYS A 341 17.73 -6.49 18.68
N LYS A 342 18.27 -5.57 17.87
CA LYS A 342 19.26 -4.58 18.34
C LYS A 342 18.67 -3.66 19.42
N MET A 343 17.35 -3.45 19.41
CA MET A 343 16.61 -2.72 20.43
C MET A 343 16.22 -3.59 21.65
N GLY A 344 16.67 -4.84 21.73
CA GLY A 344 16.40 -5.75 22.84
C GLY A 344 15.15 -6.63 22.69
N ALA A 345 14.53 -6.68 21.50
CA ALA A 345 13.38 -7.55 21.26
C ALA A 345 13.76 -9.04 21.21
N ASP A 346 12.95 -9.90 21.84
CA ASP A 346 13.07 -11.36 21.76
C ASP A 346 12.25 -11.88 20.56
N ILE A 347 12.92 -12.04 19.43
CA ILE A 347 12.32 -12.49 18.17
C ILE A 347 13.12 -13.66 17.61
N GLU A 348 12.46 -14.75 17.32
CA GLU A 348 13.01 -15.89 16.60
C GLU A 348 12.35 -15.98 15.22
N VAL A 349 13.14 -15.99 14.14
CA VAL A 349 12.64 -16.10 12.76
C VAL A 349 13.12 -17.40 12.17
N ASP A 350 12.18 -18.22 11.71
CA ASP A 350 12.40 -19.44 10.96
C ASP A 350 11.57 -19.40 9.66
N LYS A 351 12.24 -19.11 8.54
CA LYS A 351 11.61 -19.00 7.21
C LYS A 351 10.41 -18.04 7.23
N LYS A 352 9.21 -18.58 7.08
CA LYS A 352 7.94 -17.84 7.02
C LYS A 352 7.26 -17.67 8.39
N VAL A 353 7.94 -18.02 9.49
CA VAL A 353 7.40 -17.93 10.84
C VAL A 353 8.32 -17.07 11.70
N ALA A 354 7.75 -16.10 12.38
CA ALA A 354 8.42 -15.34 13.42
C ALA A 354 7.70 -15.51 14.75
N ARG A 355 8.47 -15.88 15.79
CA ARG A 355 8.00 -15.95 17.18
C ARG A 355 8.52 -14.74 17.92
N VAL A 356 7.63 -13.96 18.50
CA VAL A 356 7.95 -12.77 19.29
C VAL A 356 7.52 -13.00 20.72
N ARG A 357 8.45 -12.99 21.66
CA ARG A 357 8.16 -12.97 23.09
C ARG A 357 8.27 -11.54 23.58
N GLY A 358 7.22 -11.05 24.19
CA GLY A 358 7.20 -9.67 24.64
C GLY A 358 8.13 -9.44 25.81
N VAL A 359 8.99 -8.43 25.70
CA VAL A 359 9.92 -8.02 26.74
C VAL A 359 9.32 -6.90 27.61
N PRO A 360 9.77 -6.71 28.85
CA PRO A 360 9.30 -5.61 29.69
C PRO A 360 9.60 -4.24 29.09
N GLU A 361 10.71 -4.11 28.35
CA GLU A 361 11.19 -2.85 27.81
C GLU A 361 12.09 -3.08 26.59
N LEU A 362 11.96 -2.20 25.59
CA LEU A 362 12.94 -2.02 24.54
C LEU A 362 13.93 -0.91 24.91
N ILE A 363 15.11 -0.94 24.32
CA ILE A 363 16.16 0.07 24.52
C ILE A 363 16.35 0.83 23.21
N GLY A 364 16.45 2.15 23.31
CA GLY A 364 16.71 3.02 22.16
C GLY A 364 18.04 2.68 21.48
N ALA A 365 18.06 2.71 20.16
CA ALA A 365 19.24 2.38 19.35
C ALA A 365 19.24 3.14 18.02
N ASP A 366 20.41 3.21 17.38
CA ASP A 366 20.53 3.64 15.99
C ASP A 366 20.20 2.45 15.07
N VAL A 367 19.14 2.57 14.29
CA VAL A 367 18.61 1.52 13.41
C VAL A 367 18.26 2.07 12.03
N ASP A 368 18.31 1.25 10.99
CA ASP A 368 18.01 1.63 9.62
C ASP A 368 16.78 0.91 9.08
N ALA A 369 15.90 1.66 8.44
CA ALA A 369 14.80 1.10 7.69
C ALA A 369 15.35 0.32 6.48
N ALA A 370 14.87 -0.91 6.27
CA ALA A 370 15.16 -1.74 5.11
C ALA A 370 14.04 -1.70 4.07
N ASP A 371 12.82 -1.39 4.50
CA ASP A 371 11.63 -1.24 3.65
C ASP A 371 10.63 -0.28 4.29
N LEU A 372 9.60 0.09 3.53
CA LEU A 372 8.55 1.03 3.94
C LEU A 372 7.88 0.67 5.27
N ARG A 373 7.37 -0.56 5.39
CA ARG A 373 6.57 -0.98 6.56
C ARG A 373 7.44 -1.38 7.73
N GLY A 374 8.61 -1.95 7.43
CA GLY A 374 9.65 -2.21 8.42
C GLY A 374 10.16 -0.91 9.05
N GLY A 375 10.38 0.15 8.26
CA GLY A 375 10.76 1.45 8.77
C GLY A 375 9.74 2.05 9.73
N ALA A 376 8.45 2.02 9.38
CA ALA A 376 7.37 2.45 10.28
C ALA A 376 7.32 1.61 11.58
N ALA A 377 7.59 0.30 11.49
CA ALA A 377 7.68 -0.57 12.67
C ALA A 377 8.82 -0.17 13.61
N LEU A 378 9.97 0.26 13.07
CA LEU A 378 11.09 0.78 13.88
C LEU A 378 10.74 2.10 14.56
N VAL A 379 9.94 2.97 13.92
CA VAL A 379 9.41 4.18 14.57
C VAL A 379 8.53 3.78 15.76
N ILE A 380 7.59 2.84 15.58
CA ILE A 380 6.74 2.34 16.68
C ILE A 380 7.59 1.78 17.83
N ALA A 381 8.59 0.96 17.53
CA ALA A 381 9.50 0.43 18.53
C ALA A 381 10.27 1.54 19.28
N GLY A 382 10.71 2.59 18.57
CA GLY A 382 11.36 3.74 19.15
C GLY A 382 10.45 4.53 20.10
N LEU A 383 9.14 4.66 19.77
CA LEU A 383 8.17 5.36 20.62
C LEU A 383 7.97 4.68 22.00
N CYS A 384 8.11 3.37 22.09
CA CYS A 384 7.96 2.64 23.36
C CYS A 384 9.29 2.24 24.03
N ALA A 385 10.44 2.49 23.39
CA ALA A 385 11.77 2.16 23.93
C ALA A 385 12.23 3.15 25.01
N ALA A 386 13.07 2.69 25.94
CA ALA A 386 13.77 3.55 26.87
C ALA A 386 14.94 4.25 26.17
N GLY A 387 15.10 5.55 26.42
CA GLY A 387 16.18 6.36 25.86
C GLY A 387 15.88 6.92 24.47
N LYS A 388 16.90 7.14 23.66
CA LYS A 388 16.81 7.77 22.33
C LYS A 388 16.98 6.73 21.22
N THR A 389 16.08 6.75 20.26
CA THR A 389 16.18 5.93 19.03
C THR A 389 16.39 6.85 17.82
N ARG A 390 17.28 6.44 16.92
CA ARG A 390 17.47 7.09 15.60
C ARG A 390 17.14 6.10 14.50
N VAL A 391 16.18 6.46 13.66
CA VAL A 391 15.77 5.64 12.50
C VAL A 391 16.30 6.27 11.24
N GLY A 392 17.27 5.62 10.59
CA GLY A 392 17.85 6.01 9.32
C GLY A 392 17.05 5.51 8.11
N ASN A 393 17.53 5.82 6.89
CA ASN A 393 16.91 5.44 5.63
C ASN A 393 15.43 5.86 5.51
N VAL A 394 15.10 7.05 5.95
CA VAL A 394 13.73 7.58 6.06
C VAL A 394 13.01 7.64 4.71
N HIS A 395 13.75 7.68 3.61
CA HIS A 395 13.19 7.65 2.25
C HIS A 395 12.27 6.43 2.02
N PHE A 396 12.52 5.28 2.67
CA PHE A 396 11.58 4.16 2.62
C PHE A 396 10.24 4.49 3.27
N ILE A 397 10.24 5.19 4.42
CA ILE A 397 9.01 5.55 5.15
C ILE A 397 8.18 6.54 4.34
N LYS A 398 8.82 7.54 3.71
CA LYS A 398 8.19 8.55 2.88
C LYS A 398 7.47 8.01 1.64
N ARG A 399 7.73 6.75 1.27
CA ARG A 399 7.01 6.08 0.19
C ARG A 399 5.55 5.78 0.51
N GLY A 400 5.13 5.80 1.77
CA GLY A 400 3.77 5.40 2.12
C GLY A 400 3.14 6.15 3.29
N TYR A 401 3.88 7.02 3.96
CA TYR A 401 3.36 7.85 5.04
C TYR A 401 3.62 9.32 4.75
N GLU A 402 2.56 10.11 4.69
CA GLU A 402 2.62 11.53 4.36
C GLU A 402 3.24 12.32 5.51
N ASN A 403 2.65 12.37 6.65
CA ASN A 403 3.05 13.19 7.79
C ASN A 403 3.26 12.34 9.06
N LEU A 404 4.03 11.24 8.96
CA LEU A 404 4.16 10.30 10.08
C LEU A 404 4.70 10.96 11.37
N VAL A 405 5.72 11.81 11.23
CA VAL A 405 6.37 12.48 12.36
C VAL A 405 5.44 13.52 12.98
N GLU A 406 4.81 14.34 12.13
CA GLU A 406 3.88 15.39 12.52
C GLU A 406 2.64 14.82 13.22
N ASN A 407 2.05 13.77 12.64
CA ASN A 407 0.88 13.09 13.20
C ASN A 407 1.20 12.43 14.56
N LEU A 408 2.35 11.77 14.68
CA LEU A 408 2.76 11.18 15.97
C LEU A 408 3.05 12.26 17.01
N ARG A 409 3.67 13.38 16.61
CA ARG A 409 3.93 14.52 17.50
C ARG A 409 2.64 15.17 17.98
N SER A 410 1.63 15.32 17.12
CA SER A 410 0.34 15.93 17.47
C SER A 410 -0.42 15.16 18.56
N ILE A 411 -0.12 13.87 18.71
CA ILE A 411 -0.70 13.02 19.75
C ILE A 411 0.23 12.76 20.95
N GLY A 412 1.33 13.54 21.08
CA GLY A 412 2.19 13.57 22.25
C GLY A 412 3.50 12.79 22.15
N ALA A 413 3.86 12.26 20.98
CA ALA A 413 5.17 11.65 20.80
C ALA A 413 6.31 12.70 20.82
N ASP A 414 7.41 12.40 21.50
CA ASP A 414 8.66 13.17 21.40
C ASP A 414 9.47 12.63 20.21
N ILE A 415 9.16 13.15 19.03
CA ILE A 415 9.69 12.70 17.75
C ILE A 415 10.03 13.89 16.86
N THR A 416 11.19 13.82 16.20
CA THR A 416 11.66 14.87 15.28
C THR A 416 12.29 14.27 14.03
N PHE A 417 12.22 15.02 12.96
CA PHE A 417 12.98 14.75 11.74
C PHE A 417 14.26 15.59 11.76
N GLU A 418 15.43 14.96 11.67
CA GLU A 418 16.73 15.63 11.67
C GLU A 418 17.49 15.34 10.37
N GLY A 419 18.15 16.37 9.85
CA GLY A 419 18.98 16.33 8.64
C GLY A 419 18.25 16.85 7.39
N THR A 420 19.04 17.40 6.47
CA THR A 420 18.58 17.87 5.16
C THR A 420 18.64 16.72 4.16
N GLU A 421 17.60 16.54 3.37
CA GLU A 421 17.69 15.75 2.14
C GLU A 421 18.64 16.48 1.20
N LYS A 422 19.65 15.77 0.67
CA LYS A 422 20.36 16.29 -0.51
C LYS A 422 19.34 16.23 -1.66
N VAL A 423 18.98 17.42 -2.13
CA VAL A 423 18.15 17.63 -3.33
C VAL A 423 18.88 17.03 -4.55
#